data_f6e61487f3134df3c5f52b13f03eee02
#
_entry.id   f6e61487f3134df3c5f52b13f03eee02
#
_cell.length_a   1.000
_cell.length_b   1.000
_cell.length_c   1.000
_cell.angle_alpha   90.00
_cell.angle_beta   90.00
_cell.angle_gamma   90.00
#
_symmetry.space_group_name_H-M   'P 1'
#
loop_
_entity.id
_entity.type
_entity.pdbx_description
1 polymer ?
#
loop_
_entity_poly.entity_id
_entity_poly.type
_entity_poly.pdbx_seq_one_letter_code
_entity_poly.pdbx_strand_id
1 'polypeptide(L)'
;SKIDVQGEVVDDYGRWFTTRLAEDRYKFRTPPLRNSTKSAPYFHDGSTPDLEGAIARHLKPLERAWSYLPDGSFAMEREQIETISPVFASRISLTKDEIHSLVSFLTTLESQSRDESQIVPRSVPSGLPVAYK
;
A
#
# COMPACT_ATOMS: atom_id res chain seq x y z
N SER A 1 2.77 -0.11 10.80
CA SER A 1 1.76 0.94 11.08
C SER A 1 0.94 0.57 12.29
N LYS A 2 0.36 1.57 12.96
CA LYS A 2 -0.52 1.38 14.12
C LYS A 2 -1.91 1.90 13.78
N ILE A 3 -2.92 1.19 14.25
CA ILE A 3 -4.33 1.55 14.06
C ILE A 3 -5.04 1.64 15.40
N ASP A 4 -6.08 2.47 15.48
CA ASP A 4 -6.95 2.53 16.63
C ASP A 4 -8.06 1.47 16.48
N VAL A 5 -8.16 0.58 17.45
CA VAL A 5 -9.23 -0.42 17.54
C VAL A 5 -9.93 -0.24 18.88
N GLN A 6 -11.10 0.37 18.85
CA GLN A 6 -11.93 0.61 20.05
C GLN A 6 -11.23 1.39 21.18
N GLY A 7 -10.36 2.36 20.81
CA GLY A 7 -9.63 3.18 21.77
C GLY A 7 -8.28 2.61 22.20
N GLU A 8 -7.88 1.45 21.69
CA GLU A 8 -6.54 0.91 21.88
C GLU A 8 -5.71 1.05 20.60
N VAL A 9 -4.50 1.59 20.73
CA VAL A 9 -3.56 1.71 19.61
C VAL A 9 -2.79 0.40 19.49
N VAL A 10 -3.13 -0.37 18.47
CA VAL A 10 -2.53 -1.68 18.19
C VAL A 10 -1.77 -1.67 16.87
N ASP A 11 -0.89 -2.65 16.68
CA ASP A 11 -0.24 -2.85 15.40
C ASP A 11 -1.27 -3.27 14.33
N ASP A 12 -1.03 -2.78 13.11
CA ASP A 12 -1.85 -3.18 11.96
C ASP A 12 -1.47 -4.60 11.52
N TYR A 13 -2.22 -5.57 12.00
CA TYR A 13 -2.04 -6.99 11.68
C TYR A 13 -2.67 -7.39 10.33
N GLY A 14 -3.19 -6.43 9.55
CA GLY A 14 -3.73 -6.68 8.21
C GLY A 14 -4.85 -7.72 8.19
N ARG A 15 -4.71 -8.73 7.32
CA ARG A 15 -5.72 -9.77 7.11
C ARG A 15 -6.13 -10.52 8.40
N TRP A 16 -5.25 -10.59 9.39
CA TRP A 16 -5.56 -11.22 10.67
C TRP A 16 -6.82 -10.64 11.34
N PHE A 17 -7.10 -9.35 11.20
CA PHE A 17 -8.30 -8.75 11.77
C PHE A 17 -9.59 -9.38 11.25
N THR A 18 -9.57 -9.96 10.04
CA THR A 18 -10.71 -10.65 9.44
C THR A 18 -10.71 -12.15 9.75
N THR A 19 -9.56 -12.81 9.61
CA THR A 19 -9.48 -14.28 9.67
C THR A 19 -9.20 -14.81 11.06
N ARG A 20 -8.54 -14.04 11.92
CA ARG A 20 -8.03 -14.45 13.23
C ARG A 20 -7.02 -15.60 13.19
N LEU A 21 -6.50 -15.95 12.01
CA LEU A 21 -5.47 -16.97 11.84
C LEU A 21 -4.09 -16.35 12.05
N ALA A 22 -3.23 -16.99 12.86
CA ALA A 22 -1.90 -16.48 13.18
C ALA A 22 -1.03 -16.28 11.92
N GLU A 23 -1.13 -17.20 10.96
CA GLU A 23 -0.42 -17.12 9.69
C GLU A 23 -0.83 -15.93 8.80
N ASP A 24 -1.95 -15.27 9.10
CA ASP A 24 -2.44 -14.11 8.35
C ASP A 24 -2.00 -12.78 8.95
N ARG A 25 -1.22 -12.79 10.02
CA ARG A 25 -0.66 -11.56 10.60
C ARG A 25 0.28 -10.88 9.61
N TYR A 26 0.16 -9.56 9.52
CA TYR A 26 0.94 -8.67 8.64
C TYR A 26 0.80 -8.98 7.15
N LYS A 27 -0.21 -9.76 6.74
CA LYS A 27 -0.52 -9.98 5.33
C LYS A 27 -1.52 -8.96 4.84
N PHE A 28 -1.19 -8.35 3.71
CA PHE A 28 -2.01 -7.36 3.02
C PHE A 28 -2.29 -7.83 1.60
N ARG A 29 -3.42 -7.39 1.05
CA ARG A 29 -3.74 -7.68 -0.34
C ARG A 29 -2.74 -7.00 -1.26
N THR A 30 -2.21 -7.73 -2.23
CA THR A 30 -1.44 -7.15 -3.33
C THR A 30 -2.39 -6.33 -4.21
N PRO A 31 -2.21 -5.02 -4.33
CA PRO A 31 -3.04 -4.19 -5.18
C PRO A 31 -2.75 -4.43 -6.66
N PRO A 32 -3.72 -4.19 -7.57
CA PRO A 32 -3.46 -4.23 -9.00
C PRO A 32 -2.56 -3.05 -9.40
N LEU A 33 -1.73 -3.26 -10.44
CA LEU A 33 -0.89 -2.19 -10.99
C LEU A 33 -1.66 -1.21 -11.87
N ARG A 34 -2.86 -1.59 -12.34
CA ARG A 34 -3.69 -0.72 -13.18
C ARG A 34 -4.11 0.54 -12.39
N ASN A 35 -3.91 1.70 -12.99
CA ASN A 35 -4.16 3.01 -12.38
C ASN A 35 -3.33 3.31 -11.12
N SER A 36 -2.26 2.56 -10.87
CA SER A 36 -1.41 2.80 -9.69
C SER A 36 -0.83 4.21 -9.66
N THR A 37 -0.56 4.82 -10.81
CA THR A 37 -0.09 6.21 -10.92
C THR A 37 -1.05 7.26 -10.37
N LYS A 38 -2.35 6.92 -10.28
CA LYS A 38 -3.43 7.79 -9.79
C LYS A 38 -3.87 7.47 -8.36
N SER A 39 -3.20 6.52 -7.69
CA SER A 39 -3.64 6.00 -6.39
C SER A 39 -2.80 6.48 -5.20
N ALA A 40 -2.03 7.56 -5.38
CA ALA A 40 -1.30 8.16 -4.27
C ALA A 40 -2.27 8.59 -3.13
N PRO A 41 -1.83 8.50 -1.84
CA PRO A 41 -0.55 8.00 -1.36
C PRO A 41 -0.46 6.46 -1.37
N TYR A 42 0.78 5.94 -1.35
CA TYR A 42 1.06 4.51 -1.50
C TYR A 42 1.25 3.80 -0.18
N PHE A 43 1.15 2.46 -0.24
CA PHE A 43 1.04 1.50 0.85
C PHE A 43 -0.30 1.60 1.60
N HIS A 44 -0.61 0.57 2.39
CA HIS A 44 -1.86 0.49 3.14
C HIS A 44 -2.04 1.61 4.18
N ASP A 45 -0.93 2.21 4.63
CA ASP A 45 -0.88 3.29 5.61
C ASP A 45 -0.65 4.68 4.98
N GLY A 46 -0.60 4.76 3.65
CA GLY A 46 -0.36 6.03 2.94
C GLY A 46 1.02 6.66 3.21
N SER A 47 1.98 5.88 3.68
CA SER A 47 3.27 6.38 4.17
C SER A 47 4.22 6.89 3.10
N THR A 48 3.87 6.75 1.82
CA THR A 48 4.71 7.20 0.70
C THR A 48 3.88 8.03 -0.28
N PRO A 49 4.24 9.29 -0.49
CA PRO A 49 3.41 10.23 -1.26
C PRO A 49 3.49 10.02 -2.77
N ASP A 50 4.58 9.46 -3.28
CA ASP A 50 4.87 9.36 -4.70
C ASP A 50 5.23 7.95 -5.14
N LEU A 51 5.06 7.68 -6.44
CA LEU A 51 5.24 6.34 -7.01
C LEU A 51 6.71 5.92 -7.08
N GLU A 52 7.62 6.84 -7.34
CA GLU A 52 9.06 6.55 -7.37
C GLU A 52 9.55 6.12 -5.99
N GLY A 53 9.13 6.81 -4.94
CA GLY A 53 9.40 6.44 -3.56
C GLY A 53 8.80 5.08 -3.20
N ALA A 54 7.60 4.77 -3.70
CA ALA A 54 6.98 3.46 -3.50
C ALA A 54 7.79 2.34 -4.17
N ILE A 55 8.25 2.55 -5.40
CA ILE A 55 9.12 1.60 -6.10
C ILE A 55 10.44 1.43 -5.33
N ALA A 56 11.09 2.53 -4.96
CA ALA A 56 12.35 2.49 -4.21
C ALA A 56 12.22 1.69 -2.89
N ARG A 57 11.12 1.87 -2.17
CA ARG A 57 10.86 1.10 -0.94
C ARG A 57 10.65 -0.39 -1.20
N HIS A 58 10.03 -0.78 -2.30
CA HIS A 58 9.90 -2.19 -2.68
C HIS A 58 11.25 -2.85 -3.00
N LEU A 59 12.20 -2.08 -3.54
CA LEU A 59 13.54 -2.59 -3.81
C LEU A 59 14.37 -2.82 -2.54
N LYS A 60 14.02 -2.15 -1.44
CA LYS A 60 14.78 -2.16 -0.18
C LYS A 60 13.88 -2.35 1.05
N PRO A 61 13.06 -3.40 1.09
CA PRO A 61 12.06 -3.57 2.14
C PRO A 61 12.68 -3.70 3.54
N LEU A 62 13.92 -4.21 3.63
CA LEU A 62 14.61 -4.42 4.89
C LEU A 62 15.44 -3.22 5.36
N GLU A 63 15.67 -2.21 4.53
CA GLU A 63 16.45 -1.03 4.97
C GLU A 63 15.83 -0.35 6.20
N ARG A 64 14.51 -0.31 6.25
CA ARG A 64 13.77 0.30 7.37
C ARG A 64 13.60 -0.65 8.55
N ALA A 65 13.68 -1.96 8.33
CA ALA A 65 13.47 -2.96 9.38
C ALA A 65 14.47 -2.80 10.54
N TRP A 66 15.69 -2.38 10.22
CA TRP A 66 16.79 -2.21 11.17
C TRP A 66 16.99 -0.75 11.62
N SER A 67 16.06 0.15 11.27
CA SER A 67 16.11 1.54 11.72
C SER A 67 15.54 1.63 13.14
N TYR A 68 16.26 2.32 14.02
CA TYR A 68 15.75 2.67 15.34
C TYR A 68 14.79 3.84 15.23
N LEU A 69 13.69 3.76 15.96
CA LEU A 69 12.81 4.89 16.21
C LEU A 69 13.38 5.78 17.31
N PRO A 70 12.89 7.04 17.44
CA PRO A 70 13.35 7.96 18.48
C PRO A 70 13.19 7.43 19.92
N ASP A 71 12.26 6.50 20.14
CA ASP A 71 12.00 5.83 21.41
C ASP A 71 12.93 4.63 21.68
N GLY A 72 13.87 4.35 20.77
CA GLY A 72 14.82 3.23 20.87
C GLY A 72 14.27 1.87 20.44
N SER A 73 13.02 1.80 19.97
CA SER A 73 12.45 0.57 19.40
C SER A 73 12.88 0.39 17.94
N PHE A 74 12.72 -0.82 17.40
CA PHE A 74 12.91 -1.06 15.96
C PHE A 74 11.69 -0.61 15.18
N ALA A 75 11.92 -0.13 13.96
CA ALA A 75 10.84 0.30 13.06
C ALA A 75 9.92 -0.85 12.62
N MET A 76 10.38 -2.08 12.71
CA MET A 76 9.60 -3.30 12.46
C MET A 76 9.90 -4.34 13.52
N GLU A 77 8.86 -4.99 13.99
CA GLU A 77 8.98 -6.13 14.87
C GLU A 77 9.57 -7.34 14.13
N ARG A 78 10.25 -8.23 14.87
CA ARG A 78 10.85 -9.45 14.30
C ARG A 78 9.82 -10.29 13.54
N GLU A 79 8.62 -10.43 14.09
CA GLU A 79 7.52 -11.15 13.45
C GLU A 79 7.15 -10.55 12.09
N GLN A 80 7.15 -9.21 11.96
CA GLN A 80 6.89 -8.52 10.69
C GLN A 80 7.97 -8.83 9.65
N ILE A 81 9.24 -8.87 10.07
CA ILE A 81 10.37 -9.17 9.20
C ILE A 81 10.25 -10.61 8.65
N GLU A 82 9.86 -11.56 9.50
CA GLU A 82 9.70 -12.97 9.12
C GLU A 82 8.53 -13.19 8.13
N THR A 83 7.56 -12.27 8.06
CA THR A 83 6.44 -12.33 7.10
C THR A 83 6.75 -11.72 5.74
N ILE A 84 7.90 -11.06 5.57
CA ILE A 84 8.29 -10.49 4.28
C ILE A 84 8.48 -11.61 3.26
N SER A 85 7.84 -11.45 2.10
CA SER A 85 7.91 -12.45 1.02
C SER A 85 9.35 -12.74 0.60
N PRO A 86 9.73 -14.03 0.43
CA PRO A 86 11.07 -14.43 -0.05
C PRO A 86 11.46 -13.79 -1.39
N VAL A 87 10.50 -13.37 -2.21
CA VAL A 87 10.75 -12.65 -3.46
C VAL A 87 11.58 -11.38 -3.23
N PHE A 88 11.40 -10.73 -2.08
CA PHE A 88 12.18 -9.54 -1.71
C PHE A 88 13.56 -9.85 -1.14
N ALA A 89 13.90 -11.13 -0.92
CA ALA A 89 15.26 -11.53 -0.55
C ALA A 89 16.25 -11.38 -1.73
N SER A 90 15.75 -11.40 -2.96
CA SER A 90 16.53 -11.09 -4.15
C SER A 90 16.80 -9.59 -4.18
N ARG A 91 18.06 -9.20 -3.97
CA ARG A 91 18.47 -7.79 -4.07
C ARG A 91 18.41 -7.36 -5.53
N ILE A 92 17.33 -6.70 -5.92
CA ILE A 92 17.22 -6.02 -7.19
C ILE A 92 17.66 -4.59 -6.95
N SER A 93 18.66 -4.14 -7.69
CA SER A 93 19.11 -2.74 -7.68
C SER A 93 18.74 -2.13 -9.01
N LEU A 94 18.02 -1.03 -8.98
CA LEU A 94 17.67 -0.23 -10.15
C LEU A 94 18.34 1.14 -10.09
N THR A 95 18.78 1.61 -11.23
CA THR A 95 19.21 2.98 -11.44
C THR A 95 18.01 3.92 -11.44
N LYS A 96 18.27 5.23 -11.34
CA LYS A 96 17.19 6.24 -11.45
C LYS A 96 16.48 6.17 -12.80
N ASP A 97 17.20 5.93 -13.88
CA ASP A 97 16.62 5.85 -15.22
C ASP A 97 15.72 4.61 -15.39
N GLU A 98 16.10 3.50 -14.76
CA GLU A 98 15.26 2.30 -14.75
C GLU A 98 13.98 2.49 -13.90
N ILE A 99 14.07 3.20 -12.77
CA ILE A 99 12.88 3.58 -11.98
C ILE A 99 11.97 4.48 -12.80
N HIS A 100 12.51 5.48 -13.49
CA HIS A 100 11.75 6.35 -14.38
C HIS A 100 11.08 5.58 -15.52
N SER A 101 11.78 4.60 -16.08
CA SER A 101 11.23 3.71 -17.12
C SER A 101 10.08 2.87 -16.59
N LEU A 102 10.18 2.36 -15.34
CA LEU A 102 9.08 1.66 -14.68
C LEU A 102 7.87 2.56 -14.46
N VAL A 103 8.07 3.79 -14.01
CA VAL A 103 6.97 4.77 -13.85
C VAL A 103 6.29 5.02 -15.21
N SER A 104 7.09 5.21 -16.26
CA SER A 104 6.58 5.37 -17.63
C SER A 104 5.76 4.16 -18.08
N PHE A 105 6.24 2.95 -17.80
CA PHE A 105 5.47 1.73 -18.06
C PHE A 105 4.15 1.70 -17.28
N LEU A 106 4.17 2.00 -15.98
CA LEU A 106 2.95 2.02 -15.16
C LEU A 106 1.94 3.05 -15.65
N THR A 107 2.40 4.17 -16.21
CA THR A 107 1.53 5.17 -16.85
C THR A 107 0.77 4.58 -18.05
N THR A 108 1.36 3.64 -18.80
CA THR A 108 0.66 2.96 -19.89
C THR A 108 -0.50 2.08 -19.42
N LEU A 109 -0.50 1.71 -18.13
CA LEU A 109 -1.58 0.92 -17.51
C LEU A 109 -2.73 1.78 -17.00
N GLU A 110 -2.68 3.09 -17.22
CA GLU A 110 -3.80 3.97 -16.89
C GLU A 110 -5.00 3.68 -17.79
N SER A 111 -6.16 3.54 -17.16
CA SER A 111 -7.40 3.57 -17.93
C SER A 111 -7.70 5.00 -18.35
N GLN A 112 -8.21 5.16 -19.55
CA GLN A 112 -8.88 6.41 -19.92
C GLN A 112 -9.97 6.65 -18.88
N SER A 113 -10.08 7.90 -18.41
CA SER A 113 -11.14 8.28 -17.49
C SER A 113 -12.48 7.94 -18.14
N ARG A 114 -13.19 6.97 -17.58
CA ARG A 114 -14.61 6.85 -17.92
C ARG A 114 -15.28 8.08 -17.37
N ASP A 115 -16.15 8.67 -18.17
CA ASP A 115 -17.02 9.72 -17.69
C ASP A 115 -17.85 9.15 -16.53
N GLU A 116 -17.49 9.52 -15.32
CA GLU A 116 -18.12 9.01 -14.10
C GLU A 116 -19.61 9.33 -14.08
N SER A 117 -20.04 10.39 -14.77
CA SER A 117 -21.44 10.76 -14.93
C SER A 117 -22.29 9.67 -15.60
N GLN A 118 -21.65 8.79 -16.39
CA GLN A 118 -22.33 7.66 -17.04
C GLN A 118 -22.45 6.43 -16.14
N ILE A 119 -21.64 6.33 -15.09
CA ILE A 119 -21.58 5.17 -14.22
C ILE A 119 -22.39 5.39 -12.94
N VAL A 120 -22.43 6.63 -12.47
CA VAL A 120 -23.14 6.97 -11.24
C VAL A 120 -24.64 7.14 -11.55
N PRO A 121 -25.50 6.34 -10.92
CA PRO A 121 -26.93 6.45 -11.16
C PRO A 121 -27.43 7.81 -10.68
N ARG A 122 -28.37 8.42 -11.40
CA ARG A 122 -28.95 9.72 -11.04
C ARG A 122 -29.72 9.68 -9.72
N SER A 123 -30.18 8.51 -9.32
CA SER A 123 -30.85 8.26 -8.04
C SER A 123 -30.53 6.84 -7.57
N VAL A 124 -30.58 6.62 -6.26
CA VAL A 124 -30.49 5.31 -5.65
C VAL A 124 -31.86 4.90 -5.07
N PRO A 125 -32.17 3.59 -4.95
CA PRO A 125 -33.46 3.12 -4.43
C PRO A 125 -33.84 3.67 -3.06
N SER A 126 -32.85 4.03 -2.24
CA SER A 126 -33.06 4.65 -0.92
C SER A 126 -33.53 6.11 -0.97
N GLY A 127 -33.58 6.73 -2.15
CA GLY A 127 -33.89 8.15 -2.32
C GLY A 127 -32.82 9.12 -1.81
N LEU A 128 -31.69 8.62 -1.36
CA LEU A 128 -30.58 9.47 -0.91
C LEU A 128 -29.90 10.15 -2.11
N PRO A 129 -29.49 11.43 -1.94
CA PRO A 129 -28.76 12.12 -2.99
C PRO A 129 -27.41 11.45 -3.27
N VAL A 130 -27.08 11.28 -4.54
CA VAL A 130 -25.75 10.81 -4.95
C VAL A 130 -24.85 12.04 -4.99
N ALA A 131 -23.89 12.10 -4.04
CA ALA A 131 -22.93 13.19 -4.00
C ALA A 131 -21.84 12.95 -5.05
N TYR A 132 -21.72 13.89 -5.99
CA TYR A 132 -20.56 13.98 -6.87
C TYR A 132 -19.52 14.88 -6.18
N LYS A 133 -18.29 14.40 -6.09
CA LYS A 133 -17.14 15.26 -5.74
C LYS A 133 -16.40 15.64 -6.99
#